data_7fbadc0a6ebee2c5363c9fb02cc54923
#
_entry.id   7fbadc0a6ebee2c5363c9fb02cc54923
#
_cell.length_a   1.000
_cell.length_b   1.000
_cell.length_c   1.000
_cell.angle_alpha   90.00
_cell.angle_beta   90.00
_cell.angle_gamma   90.00
#
_symmetry.space_group_name_H-M   'P 1'
#
loop_
_entity.id
_entity.type
_entity.pdbx_description
1 polymer ?
#
loop_
_entity_poly.entity_id
_entity_poly.type
_entity_poly.pdbx_seq_one_letter_code
_entity_poly.pdbx_strand_id
1 'polypeptide(L)'
;MQKEDIRLQQVIIHIMDSSMGMPALSDQVLDYGSDFGDFIRAHIYRLMESDDMKKCTFDEDSQAALLLEDYQTEQFVSASQKLGELLYTVMNKNIDIPPADLLVAEYQVEQQPFLALLKMNYKTYYTHMTDSDPWGNSNSVIKQKAILPGENQKLAEAALIDLTDRNIRLIEKKYEVNGVKTNYFSQLFLQCHGSLSPKSKLAIVTKAVDDVQKKFYHESEQFEVQMETKSIINQTLEEEGSFAVPVLIDKIFKEQEEMKEEVIRKLDKYHLAETEVAPQNPNTTKKYGKQNLITDTGIEIRIPMEQYQNKDKVNFITNPDGTISVLIKNVGNIISK
;
A
#
# COMPACT_ATOMS: atom_id res chain seq x y z
N MET A 1 0.41 14.80 10.59
CA MET A 1 -0.06 13.95 11.72
C MET A 1 1.13 13.16 12.25
N GLN A 2 1.23 12.93 13.55
CA GLN A 2 2.25 12.09 14.18
C GLN A 2 1.61 10.84 14.81
N LYS A 3 2.41 9.82 15.12
CA LYS A 3 1.91 8.57 15.73
C LYS A 3 1.22 8.83 17.10
N GLU A 4 1.68 9.82 17.81
CA GLU A 4 1.20 10.26 19.12
C GLU A 4 -0.20 10.92 19.07
N ASP A 5 -0.63 11.39 17.90
CA ASP A 5 -1.97 11.97 17.71
C ASP A 5 -3.07 10.88 17.75
N ILE A 6 -2.67 9.59 17.60
CA ILE A 6 -3.57 8.44 17.67
C ILE A 6 -3.83 8.08 19.13
N ARG A 7 -5.06 8.29 19.60
CA ARG A 7 -5.49 8.00 20.96
C ARG A 7 -6.31 6.72 20.97
N LEU A 8 -5.71 5.61 21.40
CA LEU A 8 -6.41 4.32 21.58
C LEU A 8 -7.42 4.45 22.71
N GLN A 9 -8.65 4.01 22.50
CA GLN A 9 -9.75 3.98 23.46
C GLN A 9 -9.94 2.55 24.00
N GLN A 10 -10.24 1.62 23.12
CA GLN A 10 -10.43 0.20 23.44
C GLN A 10 -9.69 -0.65 22.41
N VAL A 11 -9.17 -1.76 22.86
CA VAL A 11 -8.49 -2.75 22.01
C VAL A 11 -8.95 -4.14 22.39
N ILE A 12 -9.17 -4.99 21.42
CA ILE A 12 -9.48 -6.41 21.59
C ILE A 12 -8.77 -7.24 20.52
N ILE A 13 -8.47 -8.49 20.83
CA ILE A 13 -7.85 -9.40 19.88
C ILE A 13 -8.66 -10.70 19.81
N HIS A 14 -8.92 -11.17 18.60
CA HIS A 14 -9.62 -12.42 18.32
C HIS A 14 -8.71 -13.34 17.52
N ILE A 15 -8.60 -14.61 17.92
CA ILE A 15 -7.75 -15.60 17.23
C ILE A 15 -8.54 -16.25 16.11
N MET A 16 -8.07 -16.05 14.87
CA MET A 16 -8.66 -16.53 13.62
C MET A 16 -7.84 -17.68 13.03
N ASP A 17 -7.51 -18.67 13.87
CA ASP A 17 -6.78 -19.84 13.39
C ASP A 17 -7.76 -20.90 12.85
N SER A 18 -7.81 -21.02 11.52
CA SER A 18 -8.70 -21.99 10.85
C SER A 18 -8.41 -23.45 11.20
N SER A 19 -7.22 -23.77 11.74
CA SER A 19 -6.89 -25.13 12.20
C SER A 19 -7.65 -25.53 13.46
N MET A 20 -8.20 -24.57 14.21
CA MET A 20 -8.97 -24.83 15.43
C MET A 20 -10.45 -25.16 15.19
N GLY A 21 -10.96 -25.00 13.96
CA GLY A 21 -12.35 -25.27 13.58
C GLY A 21 -13.37 -24.22 14.04
N MET A 22 -13.03 -23.36 14.99
CA MET A 22 -13.81 -22.19 15.44
C MET A 22 -12.87 -21.05 15.82
N PRO A 23 -13.31 -19.78 15.75
CA PRO A 23 -12.51 -18.66 16.23
C PRO A 23 -12.48 -18.66 17.77
N ALA A 24 -11.35 -18.22 18.37
CA ALA A 24 -11.34 -17.90 19.78
C ALA A 24 -11.59 -16.39 19.95
N LEU A 25 -12.84 -16.06 20.22
CA LEU A 25 -13.26 -14.66 20.41
C LEU A 25 -13.06 -14.24 21.87
N SER A 26 -12.47 -13.08 22.07
CA SER A 26 -12.32 -12.51 23.42
C SER A 26 -13.62 -11.86 23.89
N ASP A 27 -13.94 -12.05 25.17
CA ASP A 27 -15.12 -11.47 25.82
C ASP A 27 -14.82 -10.16 26.58
N GLN A 28 -13.55 -9.75 26.57
CA GLN A 28 -13.09 -8.57 27.30
C GLN A 28 -12.08 -7.79 26.46
N VAL A 29 -12.04 -6.47 26.66
CA VAL A 29 -11.00 -5.62 26.12
C VAL A 29 -9.63 -6.07 26.62
N LEU A 30 -8.63 -5.90 25.79
CA LEU A 30 -7.26 -6.27 26.10
C LEU A 30 -6.68 -5.27 27.12
N ASP A 31 -6.15 -5.79 28.22
CA ASP A 31 -5.25 -5.02 29.09
C ASP A 31 -3.84 -5.10 28.51
N TYR A 32 -3.22 -3.95 28.24
CA TYR A 32 -1.92 -3.89 27.57
C TYR A 32 -1.06 -2.75 28.11
N GLY A 33 0.25 -2.97 28.12
CA GLY A 33 1.24 -1.95 28.47
C GLY A 33 1.53 -0.97 27.34
N SER A 34 2.35 0.04 27.65
CA SER A 34 2.76 1.10 26.71
C SER A 34 3.32 0.57 25.40
N ASP A 35 4.19 -0.45 25.48
CA ASP A 35 4.89 -1.00 24.31
C ASP A 35 3.93 -1.61 23.28
N PHE A 36 2.90 -2.33 23.76
CA PHE A 36 1.90 -2.87 22.85
C PHE A 36 0.95 -1.79 22.32
N GLY A 37 0.65 -0.77 23.11
CA GLY A 37 -0.05 0.43 22.66
C GLY A 37 0.72 1.13 21.52
N ASP A 38 2.04 1.26 21.65
CA ASP A 38 2.90 1.84 20.61
C ASP A 38 2.97 0.98 19.35
N PHE A 39 2.99 -0.34 19.51
CA PHE A 39 2.88 -1.29 18.41
C PHE A 39 1.59 -1.08 17.59
N ILE A 40 0.43 -0.95 18.26
CA ILE A 40 -0.85 -0.72 17.59
C ILE A 40 -0.86 0.64 16.88
N ARG A 41 -0.43 1.71 17.56
CA ARG A 41 -0.33 3.05 16.98
C ARG A 41 0.56 3.07 15.74
N ALA A 42 1.68 2.34 15.78
CA ALA A 42 2.60 2.26 14.64
C ALA A 42 1.96 1.61 13.40
N HIS A 43 1.16 0.56 13.58
CA HIS A 43 0.40 -0.06 12.48
C HIS A 43 -0.67 0.88 11.92
N ILE A 44 -1.48 1.51 12.80
CA ILE A 44 -2.53 2.46 12.38
C ILE A 44 -1.91 3.65 11.65
N TYR A 45 -0.88 4.28 12.22
CA TYR A 45 -0.18 5.41 11.62
C TYR A 45 0.33 5.07 10.22
N ARG A 46 1.00 3.93 10.07
CA ARG A 46 1.51 3.47 8.77
C ARG A 46 0.42 3.25 7.74
N LEU A 47 -0.74 2.74 8.14
CA LEU A 47 -1.90 2.59 7.27
C LEU A 47 -2.45 3.95 6.86
N MET A 48 -2.56 4.89 7.79
CA MET A 48 -3.05 6.24 7.51
C MET A 48 -2.17 6.99 6.50
N GLU A 49 -0.85 6.79 6.56
CA GLU A 49 0.14 7.39 5.65
C GLU A 49 0.33 6.60 4.34
N SER A 50 -0.39 5.50 4.15
CA SER A 50 -0.13 4.58 3.03
C SER A 50 -0.96 4.91 1.79
N ASP A 51 -0.30 5.16 0.67
CA ASP A 51 -0.94 5.26 -0.65
C ASP A 51 -1.42 3.92 -1.23
N ASP A 52 -1.21 2.81 -0.53
CA ASP A 52 -1.79 1.52 -0.88
C ASP A 52 -3.24 1.37 -0.35
N MET A 53 -3.68 2.25 0.55
CA MET A 53 -5.05 2.25 1.07
C MET A 53 -6.04 2.73 -0.01
N LYS A 54 -7.10 1.95 -0.20
CA LYS A 54 -8.24 2.30 -1.05
C LYS A 54 -9.27 3.08 -0.23
N LYS A 55 -10.00 3.99 -0.86
CA LYS A 55 -11.21 4.57 -0.28
C LYS A 55 -12.41 3.70 -0.70
N CYS A 56 -13.17 3.23 0.27
CA CYS A 56 -14.32 2.34 0.05
C CYS A 56 -15.54 2.86 0.82
N THR A 57 -16.71 2.43 0.34
CA THR A 57 -18.02 2.65 0.97
C THR A 57 -18.71 1.30 1.10
N PHE A 58 -19.41 1.06 2.20
CA PHE A 58 -20.19 -0.15 2.38
C PHE A 58 -21.28 -0.29 1.31
N ASP A 59 -21.55 -1.53 0.91
CA ASP A 59 -22.72 -1.86 0.09
C ASP A 59 -23.99 -1.75 0.95
N GLU A 60 -25.13 -1.51 0.33
CA GLU A 60 -26.41 -1.29 1.03
C GLU A 60 -26.83 -2.49 1.91
N ASP A 61 -26.45 -3.70 1.52
CA ASP A 61 -26.76 -4.96 2.22
C ASP A 61 -25.61 -5.47 3.09
N SER A 62 -24.58 -4.65 3.33
CA SER A 62 -23.42 -5.02 4.11
C SER A 62 -23.76 -5.38 5.54
N GLN A 63 -23.47 -6.64 5.93
CA GLN A 63 -23.60 -7.12 7.30
C GLN A 63 -22.67 -6.35 8.26
N ALA A 64 -21.47 -6.00 7.80
CA ALA A 64 -20.53 -5.21 8.59
C ALA A 64 -21.04 -3.77 8.81
N ALA A 65 -21.70 -3.18 7.80
CA ALA A 65 -22.33 -1.86 7.94
C ALA A 65 -23.45 -1.87 8.98
N LEU A 66 -24.31 -2.90 8.96
CA LEU A 66 -25.40 -3.04 9.92
C LEU A 66 -24.92 -3.16 11.38
N LEU A 67 -23.74 -3.79 11.59
CA LEU A 67 -23.13 -3.88 12.93
C LEU A 67 -22.61 -2.54 13.45
N LEU A 68 -22.33 -1.61 12.55
CA LEU A 68 -21.79 -0.27 12.83
C LEU A 68 -22.85 0.83 12.68
N GLU A 69 -24.09 0.46 12.37
CA GLU A 69 -25.23 1.36 12.40
C GLU A 69 -25.57 1.66 13.86
N ASP A 70 -25.69 2.93 14.21
CA ASP A 70 -25.92 3.39 15.59
C ASP A 70 -24.91 2.84 16.62
N TYR A 71 -23.68 2.51 16.17
CA TYR A 71 -22.61 2.00 17.02
C TYR A 71 -22.30 2.95 18.18
N GLN A 72 -22.23 2.39 19.39
CA GLN A 72 -21.80 3.07 20.61
C GLN A 72 -20.59 2.33 21.22
N THR A 73 -19.72 3.06 21.89
CA THR A 73 -18.48 2.55 22.49
C THR A 73 -18.73 1.38 23.46
N GLU A 74 -19.88 1.35 24.14
CA GLU A 74 -20.27 0.24 25.03
C GLU A 74 -20.53 -1.07 24.29
N GLN A 75 -20.78 -1.00 22.99
CA GLN A 75 -21.01 -2.17 22.13
C GLN A 75 -19.72 -2.73 21.52
N PHE A 76 -18.56 -2.13 21.81
CA PHE A 76 -17.28 -2.45 21.19
C PHE A 76 -16.96 -3.97 21.20
N VAL A 77 -17.08 -4.63 22.37
CA VAL A 77 -16.80 -6.07 22.48
C VAL A 77 -17.73 -6.89 21.60
N SER A 78 -19.06 -6.65 21.71
CA SER A 78 -20.04 -7.42 20.93
C SER A 78 -19.95 -7.15 19.42
N ALA A 79 -19.67 -5.93 19.00
CA ALA A 79 -19.48 -5.58 17.60
C ALA A 79 -18.19 -6.23 17.04
N SER A 80 -17.09 -6.18 17.81
CA SER A 80 -15.83 -6.80 17.38
C SER A 80 -15.94 -8.32 17.27
N GLN A 81 -16.67 -8.99 18.17
CA GLN A 81 -16.94 -10.43 18.09
C GLN A 81 -17.71 -10.79 16.82
N LYS A 82 -18.79 -10.08 16.51
CA LYS A 82 -19.58 -10.31 15.31
C LYS A 82 -18.77 -10.06 14.02
N LEU A 83 -17.94 -9.00 13.98
CA LEU A 83 -17.00 -8.78 12.90
C LEU A 83 -15.98 -9.93 12.78
N GLY A 84 -15.50 -10.44 13.91
CA GLY A 84 -14.63 -11.62 13.95
C GLY A 84 -15.30 -12.86 13.38
N GLU A 85 -16.56 -13.14 13.74
CA GLU A 85 -17.36 -14.26 13.20
C GLU A 85 -17.55 -14.14 11.68
N LEU A 86 -17.88 -12.95 11.16
CA LEU A 86 -18.00 -12.69 9.73
C LEU A 86 -16.68 -12.98 9.02
N LEU A 87 -15.58 -12.46 9.51
CA LEU A 87 -14.25 -12.69 8.93
C LEU A 87 -13.89 -14.18 8.96
N TYR A 88 -14.06 -14.83 10.12
CA TYR A 88 -13.74 -16.25 10.28
C TYR A 88 -14.56 -17.13 9.33
N THR A 89 -15.85 -16.82 9.13
CA THR A 89 -16.71 -17.54 8.20
C THR A 89 -16.16 -17.54 6.78
N VAL A 90 -15.56 -16.42 6.34
CA VAL A 90 -14.92 -16.32 5.03
C VAL A 90 -13.59 -17.10 5.03
N MET A 91 -12.77 -16.94 6.07
CA MET A 91 -11.46 -17.60 6.16
C MET A 91 -11.57 -19.12 6.23
N ASN A 92 -12.51 -19.64 7.02
CA ASN A 92 -12.68 -21.09 7.23
C ASN A 92 -13.14 -21.83 5.97
N LYS A 93 -13.79 -21.14 5.05
CA LYS A 93 -14.22 -21.70 3.74
C LYS A 93 -13.12 -21.66 2.68
N ASN A 94 -12.02 -20.96 2.92
CA ASN A 94 -11.00 -20.65 1.90
C ASN A 94 -9.59 -20.84 2.46
N ILE A 95 -9.02 -22.01 2.20
CA ILE A 95 -7.74 -22.47 2.78
C ILE A 95 -6.53 -21.61 2.41
N ASP A 96 -6.59 -20.88 1.30
CA ASP A 96 -5.51 -19.99 0.87
C ASP A 96 -5.42 -18.71 1.70
N ILE A 97 -6.48 -18.36 2.44
CA ILE A 97 -6.44 -17.22 3.36
C ILE A 97 -5.67 -17.64 4.61
N PRO A 98 -4.52 -16.99 4.90
CA PRO A 98 -3.66 -17.41 6.00
C PRO A 98 -4.33 -17.19 7.36
N PRO A 99 -4.06 -18.07 8.34
CA PRO A 99 -4.47 -17.88 9.73
C PRO A 99 -3.85 -16.59 10.28
N ALA A 100 -4.59 -15.93 11.18
CA ALA A 100 -4.24 -14.63 11.70
C ALA A 100 -4.89 -14.39 13.06
N ASP A 101 -4.52 -13.30 13.73
CA ASP A 101 -5.36 -12.67 14.73
C ASP A 101 -6.05 -11.46 14.08
N LEU A 102 -7.29 -11.19 14.50
CA LEU A 102 -7.98 -9.94 14.23
C LEU A 102 -7.83 -9.03 15.46
N LEU A 103 -6.99 -8.02 15.34
CA LEU A 103 -6.90 -6.96 16.33
C LEU A 103 -7.88 -5.86 15.93
N VAL A 104 -8.82 -5.56 16.81
CA VAL A 104 -9.79 -4.47 16.65
C VAL A 104 -9.42 -3.37 17.65
N ALA A 105 -9.35 -2.13 17.17
CA ALA A 105 -9.05 -0.99 18.02
C ALA A 105 -10.00 0.17 17.72
N GLU A 106 -10.71 0.65 18.73
CA GLU A 106 -11.36 1.95 18.69
C GLU A 106 -10.34 3.01 19.06
N TYR A 107 -10.22 4.06 18.23
CA TYR A 107 -9.26 5.13 18.43
C TYR A 107 -9.78 6.46 17.94
N GLN A 108 -9.13 7.54 18.33
CA GLN A 108 -9.46 8.91 17.93
C GLN A 108 -8.22 9.62 17.35
N VAL A 109 -8.47 10.44 16.35
CA VAL A 109 -7.52 11.43 15.81
C VAL A 109 -8.27 12.75 15.76
N GLU A 110 -7.73 13.80 16.38
CA GLU A 110 -8.37 15.14 16.42
C GLU A 110 -9.85 15.10 16.85
N GLN A 111 -10.19 14.23 17.83
CA GLN A 111 -11.54 13.98 18.36
C GLN A 111 -12.48 13.20 17.40
N GLN A 112 -12.05 12.87 16.19
CA GLN A 112 -12.83 12.04 15.30
C GLN A 112 -12.63 10.55 15.64
N PRO A 113 -13.72 9.79 15.84
CA PRO A 113 -13.65 8.39 16.23
C PRO A 113 -13.49 7.47 15.03
N PHE A 114 -12.66 6.45 15.17
CA PHE A 114 -12.38 5.43 14.16
C PHE A 114 -12.38 4.04 14.75
N LEU A 115 -12.65 3.05 13.90
CA LEU A 115 -12.46 1.63 14.20
C LEU A 115 -11.38 1.07 13.26
N ALA A 116 -10.31 0.52 13.82
CA ALA A 116 -9.29 -0.21 13.07
C ALA A 116 -9.57 -1.71 13.14
N LEU A 117 -9.57 -2.37 11.98
CA LEU A 117 -9.60 -3.82 11.82
C LEU A 117 -8.26 -4.24 11.23
N LEU A 118 -7.37 -4.80 12.05
CA LEU A 118 -6.02 -5.17 11.66
C LEU A 118 -5.89 -6.69 11.64
N LYS A 119 -5.87 -7.29 10.45
CA LYS A 119 -5.64 -8.73 10.30
C LYS A 119 -4.15 -9.02 10.38
N MET A 120 -3.74 -9.60 11.49
CA MET A 120 -2.36 -9.92 11.85
C MET A 120 -2.00 -11.32 11.37
N ASN A 121 -1.64 -11.48 10.09
CA ASN A 121 -1.25 -12.78 9.52
C ASN A 121 -0.03 -13.34 10.22
N TYR A 122 -0.11 -14.58 10.68
CA TYR A 122 0.95 -15.22 11.45
C TYR A 122 2.26 -15.33 10.71
N LYS A 123 3.34 -15.14 11.47
CA LYS A 123 4.72 -15.37 11.05
C LYS A 123 5.29 -16.56 11.81
N THR A 124 6.27 -17.19 11.18
CA THR A 124 7.00 -18.30 11.77
C THR A 124 8.44 -17.86 12.02
N TYR A 125 8.86 -17.96 13.30
CA TYR A 125 10.23 -17.65 13.69
C TYR A 125 10.79 -18.78 14.56
N TYR A 126 12.12 -18.85 14.65
CA TYR A 126 12.80 -19.69 15.59
C TYR A 126 13.23 -18.85 16.79
N THR A 127 13.03 -19.38 18.00
CA THR A 127 13.53 -18.81 19.25
C THR A 127 14.27 -19.86 20.03
N HIS A 128 15.17 -19.46 20.91
CA HIS A 128 15.84 -20.36 21.81
C HIS A 128 15.04 -20.53 23.11
N MET A 129 15.20 -21.69 23.74
CA MET A 129 14.73 -21.97 25.09
C MET A 129 15.92 -22.58 25.85
N THR A 130 16.12 -22.10 27.07
CA THR A 130 17.15 -22.63 27.96
C THR A 130 16.49 -23.32 29.14
N ASP A 131 16.74 -24.59 29.31
CA ASP A 131 16.39 -25.34 30.50
C ASP A 131 17.62 -25.44 31.38
N SER A 132 17.45 -25.09 32.65
CA SER A 132 18.51 -25.14 33.69
C SER A 132 18.17 -26.19 34.71
N ASP A 133 19.02 -27.14 34.90
CA ASP A 133 18.93 -28.14 35.94
C ASP A 133 20.22 -28.17 36.82
N PRO A 134 20.26 -28.94 37.89
CA PRO A 134 21.46 -29.04 38.77
C PRO A 134 22.73 -29.52 38.03
N TRP A 135 22.59 -30.07 36.82
CA TRP A 135 23.70 -30.64 36.03
C TRP A 135 24.21 -29.69 34.96
N GLY A 136 23.50 -28.58 34.72
CA GLY A 136 23.90 -27.55 33.76
C GLY A 136 22.74 -27.01 32.94
N ASN A 137 23.09 -26.18 31.94
CA ASN A 137 22.12 -25.55 31.03
C ASN A 137 22.02 -26.36 29.71
N SER A 138 20.78 -26.63 29.30
CA SER A 138 20.48 -27.19 27.98
C SER A 138 19.75 -26.14 27.12
N ASN A 139 20.32 -25.83 25.99
CA ASN A 139 19.73 -24.88 25.03
C ASN A 139 19.06 -25.64 23.87
N SER A 140 17.83 -25.30 23.59
CA SER A 140 17.07 -25.82 22.45
C SER A 140 16.57 -24.72 21.55
N VAL A 141 16.25 -25.06 20.29
CA VAL A 141 15.64 -24.15 19.32
C VAL A 141 14.23 -24.62 19.06
N ILE A 142 13.26 -23.74 19.37
CA ILE A 142 11.84 -24.00 19.14
C ILE A 142 11.30 -23.14 18.01
N LYS A 143 10.37 -23.71 17.26
CA LYS A 143 9.69 -23.03 16.15
C LYS A 143 8.35 -22.46 16.62
N GLN A 144 8.26 -21.15 16.69
CA GLN A 144 7.01 -20.42 17.00
C GLN A 144 6.27 -20.13 15.68
N LYS A 145 5.01 -20.58 15.55
CA LYS A 145 4.24 -20.49 14.31
C LYS A 145 3.17 -19.38 14.29
N ALA A 146 2.77 -18.88 15.46
CA ALA A 146 1.71 -17.87 15.60
C ALA A 146 2.29 -16.58 16.20
N ILE A 147 3.23 -15.97 15.51
CA ILE A 147 3.83 -14.69 15.92
C ILE A 147 3.21 -13.57 15.11
N LEU A 148 2.79 -12.50 15.77
CA LEU A 148 2.26 -11.29 15.13
C LEU A 148 3.31 -10.62 14.24
N PRO A 149 2.89 -9.94 13.17
CA PRO A 149 3.79 -9.12 12.35
C PRO A 149 4.45 -8.04 13.23
N GLY A 150 5.75 -7.83 13.08
CA GLY A 150 6.44 -6.73 13.78
C GLY A 150 5.89 -5.36 13.33
N GLU A 151 6.05 -4.34 14.20
CA GLU A 151 5.52 -2.98 13.94
C GLU A 151 5.98 -2.37 12.60
N ASN A 152 7.17 -2.77 12.12
CA ASN A 152 7.72 -2.33 10.83
C ASN A 152 7.21 -3.14 9.63
N GLN A 153 6.44 -4.19 9.84
CA GLN A 153 5.91 -5.01 8.77
C GLN A 153 4.58 -4.46 8.26
N LYS A 154 4.43 -4.46 6.93
CA LYS A 154 3.19 -4.07 6.29
C LYS A 154 2.14 -5.16 6.46
N LEU A 155 0.94 -4.77 6.89
CA LEU A 155 -0.20 -5.67 6.92
C LEU A 155 -0.69 -5.94 5.50
N ALA A 156 -1.13 -7.18 5.25
CA ALA A 156 -1.71 -7.57 3.97
C ALA A 156 -3.19 -7.18 3.87
N GLU A 157 -3.91 -7.23 4.99
CA GLU A 157 -5.31 -6.86 5.12
C GLU A 157 -5.51 -5.99 6.36
N ALA A 158 -6.15 -4.83 6.17
CA ALA A 158 -6.59 -3.96 7.26
C ALA A 158 -7.65 -2.98 6.76
N ALA A 159 -8.52 -2.52 7.65
CA ALA A 159 -9.46 -1.44 7.40
C ALA A 159 -9.43 -0.42 8.52
N LEU A 160 -9.51 0.85 8.17
CA LEU A 160 -9.74 1.97 9.07
C LEU A 160 -11.10 2.56 8.71
N ILE A 161 -12.05 2.46 9.61
CA ILE A 161 -13.44 2.87 9.41
C ILE A 161 -13.69 4.13 10.23
N ASP A 162 -14.11 5.18 9.59
CA ASP A 162 -14.58 6.39 10.24
C ASP A 162 -15.97 6.11 10.86
N LEU A 163 -16.10 6.30 12.16
CA LEU A 163 -17.36 6.00 12.86
C LEU A 163 -18.41 7.12 12.70
N THR A 164 -18.04 8.27 12.11
CA THR A 164 -18.95 9.39 11.88
C THR A 164 -19.71 9.25 10.56
N ASP A 165 -18.99 8.97 9.48
CA ASP A 165 -19.55 8.91 8.11
C ASP A 165 -19.48 7.50 7.49
N ARG A 166 -18.90 6.54 8.21
CA ARG A 166 -18.70 5.14 7.80
C ARG A 166 -17.85 4.95 6.53
N ASN A 167 -17.06 5.96 6.16
CA ASN A 167 -16.07 5.82 5.10
C ASN A 167 -14.95 4.86 5.54
N ILE A 168 -14.51 4.04 4.61
CA ILE A 168 -13.51 3.01 4.85
C ILE A 168 -12.23 3.37 4.09
N ARG A 169 -11.10 3.29 4.77
CA ARG A 169 -9.79 3.17 4.13
C ARG A 169 -9.31 1.72 4.31
N LEU A 170 -9.00 1.04 3.22
CA LEU A 170 -8.76 -0.40 3.20
C LEU A 170 -7.52 -0.76 2.40
N ILE A 171 -6.71 -1.66 2.96
CA ILE A 171 -5.67 -2.39 2.24
C ILE A 171 -6.02 -3.87 2.22
N GLU A 172 -5.78 -4.53 1.08
CA GLU A 172 -6.05 -5.95 0.93
C GLU A 172 -5.19 -6.60 -0.13
N LYS A 173 -5.05 -7.91 0.01
CA LYS A 173 -4.40 -8.79 -0.97
C LYS A 173 -5.45 -9.75 -1.54
N LYS A 174 -5.28 -10.12 -2.81
CA LYS A 174 -6.13 -11.13 -3.45
C LYS A 174 -5.68 -12.54 -3.03
N TYR A 175 -6.66 -13.36 -2.68
CA TYR A 175 -6.46 -14.79 -2.45
C TYR A 175 -7.39 -15.60 -3.36
N GLU A 176 -7.10 -16.87 -3.53
CA GLU A 176 -7.97 -17.75 -4.28
C GLU A 176 -9.20 -18.11 -3.43
N VAL A 177 -10.38 -17.81 -3.96
CA VAL A 177 -11.67 -18.12 -3.36
C VAL A 177 -12.50 -18.84 -4.44
N ASN A 178 -12.83 -20.10 -4.22
CA ASN A 178 -13.53 -20.94 -5.18
C ASN A 178 -12.87 -20.94 -6.58
N GLY A 179 -11.54 -20.99 -6.66
CA GLY A 179 -10.79 -21.02 -7.92
C GLY A 179 -10.60 -19.66 -8.59
N VAL A 180 -11.05 -18.55 -7.96
CA VAL A 180 -10.93 -17.20 -8.51
C VAL A 180 -10.17 -16.28 -7.55
N LYS A 181 -9.21 -15.52 -8.08
CA LYS A 181 -8.49 -14.49 -7.29
C LYS A 181 -9.43 -13.36 -6.91
N THR A 182 -9.79 -13.30 -5.63
CA THR A 182 -10.82 -12.44 -5.07
C THR A 182 -10.23 -11.50 -4.01
N ASN A 183 -10.70 -10.29 -3.96
CA ASN A 183 -10.50 -9.34 -2.86
C ASN A 183 -11.48 -9.69 -1.73
N TYR A 184 -11.23 -10.78 -1.02
CA TYR A 184 -12.20 -11.32 -0.04
C TYR A 184 -12.48 -10.35 1.11
N PHE A 185 -11.50 -9.54 1.51
CA PHE A 185 -11.61 -8.67 2.66
C PHE A 185 -12.63 -7.54 2.41
N SER A 186 -12.62 -6.94 1.20
CA SER A 186 -13.64 -5.98 0.80
C SER A 186 -14.94 -6.66 0.36
N GLN A 187 -14.87 -7.66 -0.54
CA GLN A 187 -16.05 -8.17 -1.23
C GLN A 187 -16.89 -9.14 -0.39
N LEU A 188 -16.25 -9.97 0.47
CA LEU A 188 -16.92 -11.01 1.21
C LEU A 188 -17.04 -10.73 2.69
N PHE A 189 -16.04 -10.08 3.29
CA PHE A 189 -16.06 -9.77 4.72
C PHE A 189 -16.76 -8.44 4.99
N LEU A 190 -16.20 -7.32 4.49
CA LEU A 190 -16.77 -6.00 4.76
C LEU A 190 -17.95 -5.67 3.84
N GLN A 191 -18.09 -6.36 2.71
CA GLN A 191 -19.09 -6.07 1.70
C GLN A 191 -19.10 -4.57 1.36
N CYS A 192 -17.99 -4.15 0.73
CA CYS A 192 -17.76 -2.75 0.36
C CYS A 192 -17.09 -2.66 -1.00
N HIS A 193 -17.33 -1.57 -1.68
CA HIS A 193 -16.73 -1.22 -2.96
C HIS A 193 -15.98 0.11 -2.87
N GLY A 194 -15.07 0.36 -3.79
CA GLY A 194 -14.32 1.61 -3.76
C GLY A 194 -13.39 1.83 -4.93
N SER A 195 -12.70 2.96 -4.88
CA SER A 195 -11.73 3.36 -5.90
C SER A 195 -10.39 2.65 -5.72
N LEU A 196 -9.60 2.61 -6.80
CA LEU A 196 -8.21 2.18 -6.72
C LEU A 196 -7.39 3.09 -5.78
N SER A 197 -6.40 2.52 -5.11
CA SER A 197 -5.50 3.29 -4.26
C SER A 197 -4.67 4.30 -5.08
N PRO A 198 -4.23 5.44 -4.49
CA PRO A 198 -3.41 6.44 -5.19
C PRO A 198 -2.19 5.84 -5.87
N LYS A 199 -1.50 4.93 -5.19
CA LYS A 199 -0.34 4.22 -5.75
C LYS A 199 -0.71 3.31 -6.92
N SER A 200 -1.85 2.61 -6.86
CA SER A 200 -2.33 1.78 -7.97
C SER A 200 -2.74 2.62 -9.17
N LYS A 201 -3.44 3.74 -8.95
CA LYS A 201 -3.79 4.70 -10.00
C LYS A 201 -2.53 5.20 -10.71
N LEU A 202 -1.54 5.69 -9.94
CA LEU A 202 -0.27 6.17 -10.48
C LEU A 202 0.46 5.09 -11.30
N ALA A 203 0.49 3.85 -10.80
CA ALA A 203 1.13 2.74 -11.50
C ALA A 203 0.42 2.38 -12.82
N ILE A 204 -0.91 2.36 -12.83
CA ILE A 204 -1.70 2.06 -14.04
C ILE A 204 -1.53 3.16 -15.08
N VAL A 205 -1.61 4.43 -14.67
CA VAL A 205 -1.43 5.57 -15.59
C VAL A 205 -0.03 5.55 -16.19
N THR A 206 1.02 5.41 -15.37
CA THR A 206 2.40 5.36 -15.85
C THR A 206 2.61 4.19 -16.81
N LYS A 207 2.05 3.02 -16.49
CA LYS A 207 2.16 1.85 -17.36
C LYS A 207 1.43 2.04 -18.69
N ALA A 208 0.23 2.63 -18.69
CA ALA A 208 -0.52 2.90 -19.91
C ALA A 208 0.25 3.85 -20.86
N VAL A 209 0.88 4.89 -20.30
CA VAL A 209 1.75 5.81 -21.04
C VAL A 209 2.96 5.06 -21.64
N ASP A 210 3.69 4.30 -20.81
CA ASP A 210 4.87 3.54 -21.24
C ASP A 210 4.54 2.53 -22.35
N ASP A 211 3.42 1.80 -22.22
CA ASP A 211 2.96 0.84 -23.22
C ASP A 211 2.63 1.51 -24.57
N VAL A 212 2.06 2.72 -24.55
CA VAL A 212 1.76 3.48 -25.77
C VAL A 212 3.04 4.03 -26.39
N GLN A 213 3.94 4.58 -25.59
CA GLN A 213 5.25 5.03 -26.08
C GLN A 213 6.02 3.89 -26.75
N LYS A 214 6.07 2.71 -26.16
CA LYS A 214 6.72 1.53 -26.76
C LYS A 214 6.09 1.09 -28.08
N LYS A 215 4.78 1.31 -28.25
CA LYS A 215 4.07 0.96 -29.49
C LYS A 215 4.35 1.95 -30.65
N PHE A 216 4.48 3.23 -30.34
CA PHE A 216 4.53 4.30 -31.35
C PHE A 216 5.94 4.81 -31.64
N TYR A 217 6.88 4.72 -30.70
CA TYR A 217 8.26 5.17 -30.89
C TYR A 217 9.21 4.00 -31.20
N HIS A 218 10.20 4.25 -32.06
CA HIS A 218 11.29 3.31 -32.30
C HIS A 218 12.16 3.15 -31.04
N GLU A 219 12.85 2.01 -30.92
CA GLU A 219 13.69 1.71 -29.74
C GLU A 219 14.70 2.83 -29.42
N SER A 220 15.27 3.45 -30.44
CA SER A 220 16.23 4.57 -30.30
C SER A 220 15.61 5.83 -29.68
N GLU A 221 14.30 6.05 -29.85
CA GLU A 221 13.58 7.22 -29.36
C GLU A 221 12.95 6.96 -27.99
N GLN A 222 12.61 5.70 -27.69
CA GLN A 222 11.91 5.31 -26.44
C GLN A 222 12.64 5.79 -25.19
N PHE A 223 13.97 5.74 -25.19
CA PHE A 223 14.77 6.16 -24.06
C PHE A 223 14.52 7.64 -23.70
N GLU A 224 14.58 8.54 -24.70
CA GLU A 224 14.40 9.98 -24.47
C GLU A 224 12.98 10.31 -24.02
N VAL A 225 11.96 9.73 -24.67
CA VAL A 225 10.55 10.00 -24.31
C VAL A 225 10.17 9.45 -22.95
N GLN A 226 10.73 8.29 -22.55
CA GLN A 226 10.51 7.74 -21.20
C GLN A 226 11.15 8.61 -20.13
N MET A 227 12.34 9.13 -20.37
CA MET A 227 13.02 10.05 -19.46
C MET A 227 12.28 11.38 -19.35
N GLU A 228 11.78 11.95 -20.47
CA GLU A 228 10.97 13.17 -20.46
C GLU A 228 9.65 12.95 -19.72
N THR A 229 8.95 11.85 -19.97
CA THR A 229 7.72 11.47 -19.26
C THR A 229 7.93 11.42 -17.77
N LYS A 230 8.99 10.78 -17.31
CA LYS A 230 9.31 10.69 -15.89
C LYS A 230 9.62 12.05 -15.28
N SER A 231 10.28 12.94 -16.06
CA SER A 231 10.54 14.31 -15.64
C SER A 231 9.25 15.12 -15.51
N ILE A 232 8.31 15.00 -16.46
CA ILE A 232 7.00 15.67 -16.43
C ILE A 232 6.20 15.21 -15.20
N ILE A 233 6.15 13.88 -14.96
CA ILE A 233 5.45 13.32 -13.79
C ILE A 233 6.07 13.85 -12.49
N ASN A 234 7.41 13.86 -12.38
CA ASN A 234 8.09 14.38 -11.19
C ASN A 234 7.76 15.83 -10.95
N GLN A 235 7.91 16.67 -11.99
CA GLN A 235 7.65 18.11 -11.88
C GLN A 235 6.20 18.38 -11.45
N THR A 236 5.23 17.72 -12.09
CA THR A 236 3.82 17.91 -11.75
C THR A 236 3.52 17.50 -10.31
N LEU A 237 4.10 16.39 -9.83
CA LEU A 237 3.91 15.93 -8.44
C LEU A 237 4.63 16.81 -7.42
N GLU A 238 5.79 17.41 -7.77
CA GLU A 238 6.50 18.34 -6.88
C GLU A 238 5.80 19.69 -6.77
N GLU A 239 5.25 20.20 -7.87
CA GLU A 239 4.60 21.52 -7.92
C GLU A 239 3.16 21.49 -7.40
N GLU A 240 2.39 20.46 -7.76
CA GLU A 240 0.94 20.40 -7.53
C GLU A 240 0.53 19.34 -6.49
N GLY A 241 1.43 18.39 -6.16
CA GLY A 241 1.13 17.26 -5.26
C GLY A 241 0.20 16.19 -5.85
N SER A 242 -0.52 16.53 -6.90
CA SER A 242 -1.48 15.65 -7.61
C SER A 242 -1.53 16.02 -9.09
N PHE A 243 -2.24 15.21 -9.88
CA PHE A 243 -2.56 15.56 -11.26
C PHE A 243 -3.90 14.96 -11.71
N ALA A 244 -4.64 15.70 -12.53
CA ALA A 244 -5.72 15.14 -13.33
C ALA A 244 -5.13 14.35 -14.49
N VAL A 245 -5.61 13.14 -14.74
CA VAL A 245 -5.08 12.26 -15.78
C VAL A 245 -5.11 12.89 -17.16
N PRO A 246 -6.19 13.56 -17.63
CA PRO A 246 -6.19 14.23 -18.96
C PRO A 246 -5.09 15.29 -19.07
N VAL A 247 -4.91 16.11 -18.02
CA VAL A 247 -3.90 17.18 -18.02
C VAL A 247 -2.48 16.61 -18.11
N LEU A 248 -2.20 15.52 -17.40
CA LEU A 248 -0.90 14.86 -17.48
C LEU A 248 -0.66 14.28 -18.89
N ILE A 249 -1.67 13.63 -19.50
CA ILE A 249 -1.58 13.06 -20.84
C ILE A 249 -1.31 14.17 -21.87
N ASP A 250 -1.97 15.32 -21.75
CA ASP A 250 -1.73 16.47 -22.62
C ASP A 250 -0.32 17.04 -22.46
N LYS A 251 0.20 17.14 -21.24
CA LYS A 251 1.59 17.55 -20.99
C LYS A 251 2.60 16.59 -21.61
N ILE A 252 2.35 15.26 -21.60
CA ILE A 252 3.27 14.24 -22.13
C ILE A 252 3.23 14.18 -23.65
N PHE A 253 2.05 14.07 -24.25
CA PHE A 253 1.92 13.79 -25.69
C PHE A 253 1.70 15.04 -26.56
N LYS A 254 1.45 16.20 -25.96
CA LYS A 254 1.31 17.49 -26.66
C LYS A 254 0.31 17.40 -27.85
N GLU A 255 0.78 17.47 -29.08
CA GLU A 255 -0.04 17.45 -30.29
C GLU A 255 -0.27 16.04 -30.89
N GLN A 256 0.13 14.98 -30.14
CA GLN A 256 0.05 13.59 -30.62
C GLN A 256 -1.30 12.96 -30.26
N GLU A 257 -2.37 13.37 -30.93
CA GLU A 257 -3.75 13.00 -30.60
C GLU A 257 -3.98 11.47 -30.62
N GLU A 258 -3.41 10.74 -31.59
CA GLU A 258 -3.55 9.29 -31.69
C GLU A 258 -3.00 8.57 -30.44
N MET A 259 -1.89 9.05 -29.89
CA MET A 259 -1.30 8.49 -28.67
C MET A 259 -2.15 8.81 -27.44
N LYS A 260 -2.69 10.02 -27.33
CA LYS A 260 -3.60 10.43 -26.24
C LYS A 260 -4.84 9.54 -26.21
N GLU A 261 -5.50 9.37 -27.35
CA GLU A 261 -6.69 8.52 -27.48
C GLU A 261 -6.39 7.06 -27.07
N GLU A 262 -5.23 6.53 -27.48
CA GLU A 262 -4.83 5.17 -27.13
C GLU A 262 -4.59 5.01 -25.62
N VAL A 263 -3.96 6.00 -24.97
CA VAL A 263 -3.78 5.99 -23.50
C VAL A 263 -5.14 6.07 -22.79
N ILE A 264 -6.00 7.01 -23.19
CA ILE A 264 -7.35 7.17 -22.62
C ILE A 264 -8.13 5.86 -22.76
N ARG A 265 -8.16 5.25 -23.94
CA ARG A 265 -8.82 3.95 -24.16
C ARG A 265 -8.30 2.83 -23.27
N LYS A 266 -7.00 2.82 -22.93
CA LYS A 266 -6.43 1.86 -21.97
C LYS A 266 -6.88 2.16 -20.55
N LEU A 267 -6.98 3.43 -20.17
CA LEU A 267 -7.35 3.88 -18.84
C LEU A 267 -8.85 3.76 -18.54
N ASP A 268 -9.70 3.87 -19.57
CA ASP A 268 -11.16 3.67 -19.47
C ASP A 268 -11.52 2.29 -18.92
N LYS A 269 -10.73 1.26 -19.23
CA LYS A 269 -10.90 -0.10 -18.68
C LYS A 269 -10.82 -0.15 -17.15
N TYR A 270 -10.21 0.85 -16.55
CA TYR A 270 -10.01 1.00 -15.10
C TYR A 270 -10.80 2.18 -14.53
N HIS A 271 -11.62 2.86 -15.35
CA HIS A 271 -12.33 4.09 -15.00
C HIS A 271 -11.40 5.19 -14.48
N LEU A 272 -10.22 5.32 -15.11
CA LEU A 272 -9.18 6.29 -14.71
C LEU A 272 -9.01 7.46 -15.67
N ALA A 273 -9.63 7.47 -16.85
CA ALA A 273 -9.43 8.49 -17.87
C ALA A 273 -9.70 9.92 -17.37
N GLU A 274 -10.71 10.11 -16.51
CA GLU A 274 -11.14 11.42 -16.00
C GLU A 274 -10.84 11.58 -14.50
N THR A 275 -9.92 10.79 -13.93
CA THR A 275 -9.67 10.81 -12.49
C THR A 275 -8.47 11.67 -12.11
N GLU A 276 -8.43 12.02 -10.83
CA GLU A 276 -7.26 12.61 -10.19
C GLU A 276 -6.40 11.54 -9.52
N VAL A 277 -5.08 11.73 -9.58
CA VAL A 277 -4.07 10.92 -8.90
C VAL A 277 -3.32 11.80 -7.93
N ALA A 278 -3.53 11.57 -6.63
CA ALA A 278 -2.99 12.37 -5.53
C ALA A 278 -2.26 11.48 -4.52
N PRO A 279 -1.01 11.06 -4.79
CA PRO A 279 -0.20 10.33 -3.83
C PRO A 279 0.21 11.25 -2.68
N GLN A 280 0.03 10.77 -1.44
CA GLN A 280 0.35 11.53 -0.23
C GLN A 280 1.70 11.13 0.36
N ASN A 281 2.11 9.87 0.15
CA ASN A 281 3.35 9.34 0.73
C ASN A 281 4.57 9.65 -0.15
N PRO A 282 5.57 10.36 0.37
CA PRO A 282 6.79 10.67 -0.39
C PRO A 282 7.51 9.42 -0.96
N ASN A 283 7.36 8.26 -0.32
CA ASN A 283 7.96 7.03 -0.83
C ASN A 283 7.30 6.54 -2.14
N THR A 284 6.05 6.88 -2.38
CA THR A 284 5.33 6.55 -3.63
C THR A 284 5.91 7.33 -4.82
N THR A 285 6.27 8.59 -4.60
CA THR A 285 6.77 9.50 -5.63
C THR A 285 8.29 9.50 -5.77
N LYS A 286 9.02 9.04 -4.74
CA LYS A 286 10.48 9.03 -4.66
C LYS A 286 11.19 8.44 -5.90
N LYS A 287 10.59 7.46 -6.56
CA LYS A 287 11.14 6.86 -7.79
C LYS A 287 11.20 7.83 -8.96
N TYR A 288 10.37 8.89 -8.97
CA TYR A 288 10.38 9.91 -10.01
C TYR A 288 11.42 11.01 -9.77
N GLY A 289 11.88 11.21 -8.52
CA GLY A 289 12.88 12.21 -8.16
C GLY A 289 14.29 11.94 -8.68
N LYS A 290 14.53 10.85 -9.42
CA LYS A 290 15.81 10.54 -10.05
C LYS A 290 15.65 9.61 -11.25
N GLN A 291 16.52 9.80 -12.25
CA GLN A 291 16.72 8.83 -13.33
C GLN A 291 17.63 7.70 -12.85
N ASN A 292 17.19 6.46 -13.02
CA ASN A 292 18.02 5.28 -12.78
C ASN A 292 18.15 4.55 -14.11
N LEU A 293 19.34 4.49 -14.62
CA LEU A 293 19.67 3.95 -15.94
C LEU A 293 20.66 2.79 -15.77
N ILE A 294 20.52 1.79 -16.60
CA ILE A 294 21.46 0.67 -16.70
C ILE A 294 21.81 0.51 -18.16
N THR A 295 23.09 0.60 -18.49
CA THR A 295 23.57 0.35 -19.85
C THR A 295 23.55 -1.15 -20.18
N ASP A 296 23.62 -1.50 -21.45
CA ASP A 296 23.81 -2.87 -21.96
C ASP A 296 25.07 -3.55 -21.41
N THR A 297 26.10 -2.75 -21.06
CA THR A 297 27.35 -3.21 -20.43
C THR A 297 27.27 -3.31 -18.90
N GLY A 298 26.11 -3.00 -18.29
CA GLY A 298 25.88 -3.12 -16.84
C GLY A 298 26.33 -1.88 -16.03
N ILE A 299 26.64 -0.74 -16.66
CA ILE A 299 26.93 0.50 -15.94
C ILE A 299 25.65 1.08 -15.39
N GLU A 300 25.56 1.28 -14.08
CA GLU A 300 24.45 1.95 -13.41
C GLU A 300 24.71 3.45 -13.29
N ILE A 301 23.77 4.27 -13.75
CA ILE A 301 23.82 5.73 -13.65
C ILE A 301 22.60 6.21 -12.89
N ARG A 302 22.82 6.95 -11.80
CA ARG A 302 21.75 7.54 -10.97
C ARG A 302 21.87 9.05 -11.00
N ILE A 303 20.91 9.71 -11.61
CA ILE A 303 20.91 11.16 -11.80
C ILE A 303 19.71 11.73 -11.03
N PRO A 304 19.90 12.63 -10.04
CA PRO A 304 18.79 13.37 -9.45
C PRO A 304 18.00 14.12 -10.53
N MET A 305 16.66 14.18 -10.41
CA MET A 305 15.82 14.77 -11.44
C MET A 305 16.16 16.26 -11.69
N GLU A 306 16.44 17.00 -10.66
CA GLU A 306 16.93 18.39 -10.72
C GLU A 306 18.18 18.53 -11.61
N GLN A 307 19.14 17.58 -11.51
CA GLN A 307 20.34 17.59 -12.32
C GLN A 307 20.07 17.13 -13.78
N TYR A 308 19.12 16.20 -13.97
CA TYR A 308 18.69 15.76 -15.29
C TYR A 308 18.03 16.90 -16.09
N GLN A 309 17.20 17.71 -15.44
CA GLN A 309 16.54 18.85 -16.08
C GLN A 309 17.51 19.98 -16.46
N ASN A 310 18.70 20.02 -15.83
CA ASN A 310 19.71 21.03 -16.10
C ASN A 310 20.68 20.59 -17.20
N LYS A 311 20.43 21.06 -18.45
CA LYS A 311 21.28 20.73 -19.62
C LYS A 311 22.73 21.16 -19.50
N ASP A 312 23.05 22.08 -18.58
CA ASP A 312 24.42 22.46 -18.29
C ASP A 312 25.13 21.46 -17.36
N LYS A 313 24.40 20.52 -16.78
CA LYS A 313 24.93 19.49 -15.89
C LYS A 313 24.99 18.11 -16.54
N VAL A 314 23.91 17.68 -17.20
CA VAL A 314 23.82 16.36 -17.81
C VAL A 314 23.21 16.46 -19.22
N ASN A 315 23.90 15.89 -20.20
CA ASN A 315 23.41 15.77 -21.57
C ASN A 315 23.45 14.31 -22.03
N PHE A 316 22.39 13.91 -22.71
CA PHE A 316 22.31 12.67 -23.47
C PHE A 316 22.44 13.02 -24.95
N ILE A 317 23.33 12.35 -25.65
CA ILE A 317 23.63 12.60 -27.08
C ILE A 317 23.40 11.28 -27.82
N THR A 318 22.42 11.26 -28.69
CA THR A 318 22.22 10.14 -29.63
C THR A 318 23.23 10.30 -30.78
N ASN A 319 24.15 9.35 -30.89
CA ASN A 319 25.15 9.34 -31.93
C ASN A 319 24.56 8.88 -33.29
N PRO A 320 25.21 9.18 -34.43
CA PRO A 320 24.73 8.75 -35.73
C PRO A 320 24.65 7.24 -35.96
N ASP A 321 25.37 6.47 -35.14
CA ASP A 321 25.34 4.99 -35.15
C ASP A 321 24.24 4.41 -34.25
N GLY A 322 23.38 5.26 -33.63
CA GLY A 322 22.32 4.86 -32.74
C GLY A 322 22.74 4.62 -31.27
N THR A 323 24.04 4.76 -30.97
CA THR A 323 24.50 4.67 -29.58
C THR A 323 24.20 5.94 -28.80
N ILE A 324 24.14 5.84 -27.46
CA ILE A 324 23.86 6.98 -26.58
C ILE A 324 25.12 7.29 -25.75
N SER A 325 25.54 8.56 -25.80
CA SER A 325 26.61 9.09 -24.95
C SER A 325 26.00 9.89 -23.81
N VAL A 326 26.51 9.68 -22.59
CA VAL A 326 26.12 10.46 -21.40
C VAL A 326 27.26 11.39 -21.03
N LEU A 327 27.02 12.69 -21.05
CA LEU A 327 28.00 13.72 -20.71
C LEU A 327 27.62 14.42 -19.42
N ILE A 328 28.45 14.28 -18.39
CA ILE A 328 28.31 14.98 -17.11
C ILE A 328 29.30 16.16 -17.10
N LYS A 329 28.77 17.37 -16.93
CA LYS A 329 29.52 18.62 -17.06
C LYS A 329 29.66 19.33 -15.71
N ASN A 330 30.64 20.24 -15.63
CA ASN A 330 30.83 21.15 -14.50
C ASN A 330 30.89 20.40 -13.15
N VAL A 331 31.61 19.28 -13.12
CA VAL A 331 31.89 18.50 -11.91
C VAL A 331 33.08 19.08 -11.20
N GLY A 332 32.90 19.61 -9.99
CA GLY A 332 34.01 20.19 -9.21
C GLY A 332 34.88 19.16 -8.51
N ASN A 333 34.33 18.00 -8.12
CA ASN A 333 35.09 16.94 -7.45
C ASN A 333 34.37 15.56 -7.65
N ILE A 334 35.17 14.49 -7.71
CA ILE A 334 34.68 13.10 -7.78
C ILE A 334 35.34 12.33 -6.63
N ILE A 335 34.48 11.67 -5.81
CA ILE A 335 34.95 10.87 -4.67
C ILE A 335 34.58 9.40 -4.94
N SER A 336 35.57 8.52 -4.81
CA SER A 336 35.30 7.06 -4.80
C SER A 336 34.71 6.66 -3.45
N LYS A 337 33.65 5.86 -3.46
CA LYS A 337 33.02 5.30 -2.26
C LYS A 337 33.19 3.80 -2.22
#